data_1a01eec1e515cc1ffb38616f35a4be82
#
_entry.id   1a01eec1e515cc1ffb38616f35a4be82
#
_cell.length_a   1.000
_cell.length_b   1.000
_cell.length_c   1.000
_cell.angle_alpha   90.00
_cell.angle_beta   90.00
_cell.angle_gamma   90.00
#
_symmetry.space_group_name_H-M   'P 1'
#
loop_
_entity.id
_entity.type
_entity.pdbx_description
1 polymer ?
#
loop_
_entity_poly.entity_id
_entity_poly.type
_entity_poly.pdbx_seq_one_letter_code
_entity_poly.pdbx_strand_id
1 'polypeptide(L)'
;MSVKSLAASEIELVIQKKARFSGEKYGLVTLHRPSNVDDKHHLIEMMDSMVEVSKLVKCVFPIHPRTRSNLSKFGLYDKYRSIDSLIITEPLGYVDFMCLQKNSKLIITDSGGVQEESSFFNVPCLTLRENTERPITIKDGTNLLIGTNYAEIYNYVKNIDYNIKSNIKLWDGCSSNRIVQILKQVLY
;
A
#
# COMPACT_ATOMS: atom_id res chain seq x y z
N MET A 1 19.63 7.33 -8.34
CA MET A 1 18.37 7.81 -8.94
C MET A 1 17.45 8.26 -7.81
N SER A 2 16.95 9.49 -7.82
CA SER A 2 16.04 9.95 -6.77
C SER A 2 14.67 9.30 -6.97
N VAL A 3 14.12 8.67 -5.94
CA VAL A 3 12.77 8.06 -5.94
C VAL A 3 11.69 9.06 -6.38
N LYS A 4 11.93 10.37 -6.18
CA LYS A 4 11.04 11.45 -6.63
C LYS A 4 10.96 11.61 -8.16
N SER A 5 11.93 11.09 -8.91
CA SER A 5 12.00 11.22 -10.38
C SER A 5 11.52 9.99 -11.15
N LEU A 6 10.92 8.99 -10.48
CA LEU A 6 10.37 7.82 -11.16
C LEU A 6 9.23 8.24 -12.09
N ALA A 7 9.44 8.03 -13.40
CA ALA A 7 8.38 8.08 -14.39
C ALA A 7 7.43 6.89 -14.21
N ALA A 8 6.25 6.94 -14.84
CA ALA A 8 5.36 5.78 -14.91
C ALA A 8 6.13 4.60 -15.52
N SER A 9 6.14 3.45 -14.82
CA SER A 9 6.78 2.25 -15.34
C SER A 9 5.95 1.66 -16.48
N GLU A 10 6.58 0.87 -17.37
CA GLU A 10 5.84 0.13 -18.40
C GLU A 10 4.75 -0.75 -17.80
N ILE A 11 4.99 -1.31 -16.61
CA ILE A 11 4.02 -2.11 -15.87
C ILE A 11 2.84 -1.26 -15.41
N GLU A 12 3.06 -0.05 -14.93
CA GLU A 12 1.99 0.87 -14.56
C GLU A 12 1.10 1.20 -15.78
N LEU A 13 1.72 1.46 -16.94
CA LEU A 13 0.99 1.67 -18.19
C LEU A 13 0.18 0.45 -18.62
N VAL A 14 0.73 -0.76 -18.44
CA VAL A 14 0.02 -2.02 -18.72
C VAL A 14 -1.14 -2.22 -17.74
N ILE A 15 -0.95 -1.93 -16.46
CA ILE A 15 -2.01 -2.01 -15.44
C ILE A 15 -3.09 -0.98 -15.74
N GLN A 16 -2.72 0.27 -16.05
CA GLN A 16 -3.66 1.32 -16.43
C GLN A 16 -4.46 0.94 -17.68
N LYS A 17 -3.83 0.36 -18.71
CA LYS A 17 -4.51 -0.13 -19.92
C LYS A 17 -5.44 -1.31 -19.63
N LYS A 18 -5.00 -2.32 -18.88
CA LYS A 18 -5.81 -3.49 -18.50
C LYS A 18 -7.01 -3.11 -17.65
N ALA A 19 -6.82 -2.17 -16.74
CA ALA A 19 -7.84 -1.73 -15.80
C ALA A 19 -8.83 -0.72 -16.39
N ARG A 20 -8.62 -0.30 -17.65
CA ARG A 20 -9.36 0.82 -18.24
C ARG A 20 -9.40 2.05 -17.33
N PHE A 21 -8.27 2.32 -16.64
CA PHE A 21 -8.09 3.56 -15.90
C PHE A 21 -7.95 4.70 -16.91
N SER A 22 -9.03 5.33 -17.27
CA SER A 22 -9.04 6.53 -18.12
C SER A 22 -8.58 7.77 -17.32
N GLY A 23 -7.34 7.74 -16.80
CA GLY A 23 -6.78 8.85 -16.02
C GLY A 23 -7.20 8.91 -14.54
N GLU A 24 -8.04 7.99 -14.07
CA GLU A 24 -8.42 7.90 -12.66
C GLU A 24 -7.32 7.25 -11.82
N LYS A 25 -7.09 7.80 -10.63
CA LYS A 25 -6.18 7.20 -9.64
C LYS A 25 -6.82 5.96 -9.01
N TYR A 26 -6.01 4.97 -8.69
CA TYR A 26 -6.40 3.68 -8.09
C TYR A 26 -6.02 3.58 -6.61
N GLY A 27 -6.64 2.66 -5.89
CA GLY A 27 -6.17 2.17 -4.59
C GLY A 27 -5.12 1.07 -4.80
N LEU A 28 -4.03 1.09 -4.04
CA LEU A 28 -3.03 0.03 -4.06
C LEU A 28 -3.19 -0.85 -2.83
N VAL A 29 -3.26 -2.17 -3.03
CA VAL A 29 -3.42 -3.14 -1.94
C VAL A 29 -2.19 -4.03 -1.85
N THR A 30 -1.66 -4.25 -0.64
CA THR A 30 -0.63 -5.26 -0.38
C THR A 30 -0.80 -5.84 1.01
N LEU A 31 -1.14 -7.13 1.08
CA LEU A 31 -1.51 -7.84 2.30
C LEU A 31 -0.87 -9.24 2.29
N HIS A 32 -0.11 -9.56 3.35
CA HIS A 32 0.66 -10.80 3.43
C HIS A 32 0.95 -11.28 4.84
N ARG A 33 0.60 -10.50 5.88
CA ARG A 33 0.86 -10.88 7.27
C ARG A 33 0.06 -12.11 7.66
N PRO A 34 0.66 -13.06 8.41
CA PRO A 34 -0.03 -14.27 8.86
C PRO A 34 -1.38 -14.01 9.52
N SER A 35 -1.47 -12.98 10.37
CA SER A 35 -2.71 -12.60 11.05
C SER A 35 -3.87 -12.29 10.11
N ASN A 36 -3.57 -11.78 8.90
CA ASN A 36 -4.59 -11.38 7.94
C ASN A 36 -4.90 -12.47 6.91
N VAL A 37 -3.93 -13.34 6.60
CA VAL A 37 -4.03 -14.21 5.41
C VAL A 37 -3.98 -15.71 5.70
N ASP A 38 -3.58 -16.15 6.89
CA ASP A 38 -3.42 -17.59 7.16
C ASP A 38 -4.70 -18.26 7.63
N ASP A 39 -5.55 -17.54 8.35
CA ASP A 39 -6.87 -18.03 8.73
C ASP A 39 -7.87 -17.83 7.58
N LYS A 40 -8.66 -18.88 7.28
CA LYS A 40 -9.62 -18.84 6.17
C LYS A 40 -10.71 -17.77 6.37
N HIS A 41 -11.21 -17.64 7.59
CA HIS A 41 -12.30 -16.70 7.89
C HIS A 41 -11.81 -15.25 7.76
N HIS A 42 -10.68 -14.93 8.39
CA HIS A 42 -10.06 -13.60 8.29
C HIS A 42 -9.71 -13.24 6.83
N LEU A 43 -9.19 -14.21 6.06
CA LEU A 43 -8.87 -13.98 4.64
C LEU A 43 -10.12 -13.67 3.81
N ILE A 44 -11.24 -14.37 4.07
CA ILE A 44 -12.53 -14.08 3.39
C ILE A 44 -13.02 -12.68 3.75
N GLU A 45 -13.10 -12.36 5.04
CA GLU A 45 -13.57 -11.05 5.50
C GLU A 45 -12.72 -9.90 4.92
N MET A 46 -11.40 -10.06 4.95
CA MET A 46 -10.47 -9.10 4.38
C MET A 46 -10.69 -8.94 2.86
N MET A 47 -10.78 -10.04 2.12
CA MET A 47 -10.96 -9.98 0.67
C MET A 47 -12.33 -9.45 0.26
N ASP A 48 -13.39 -9.81 0.97
CA ASP A 48 -14.73 -9.27 0.72
C ASP A 48 -14.76 -7.76 1.01
N SER A 49 -14.05 -7.29 2.05
CA SER A 49 -13.88 -5.85 2.31
C SER A 49 -13.10 -5.16 1.20
N MET A 50 -12.07 -5.78 0.62
CA MET A 50 -11.37 -5.23 -0.55
C MET A 50 -12.28 -5.12 -1.78
N VAL A 51 -13.18 -6.08 -1.98
CA VAL A 51 -14.20 -6.00 -3.04
C VAL A 51 -15.13 -4.80 -2.82
N GLU A 52 -15.63 -4.57 -1.61
CA GLU A 52 -16.48 -3.41 -1.31
C GLU A 52 -15.72 -2.09 -1.52
N VAL A 53 -14.48 -1.99 -1.04
CA VAL A 53 -13.62 -0.81 -1.27
C VAL A 53 -13.39 -0.57 -2.76
N SER A 54 -13.20 -1.64 -3.54
CA SER A 54 -12.92 -1.52 -4.98
C SER A 54 -14.10 -0.93 -5.78
N LYS A 55 -15.31 -0.94 -5.23
CA LYS A 55 -16.46 -0.25 -5.79
C LYS A 55 -16.39 1.28 -5.64
N LEU A 56 -15.68 1.78 -4.60
CA LEU A 56 -15.43 3.21 -4.38
C LEU A 56 -14.22 3.71 -5.17
N VAL A 57 -13.14 2.92 -5.15
CA VAL A 57 -11.87 3.21 -5.82
C VAL A 57 -11.34 1.91 -6.37
N LYS A 58 -11.27 1.78 -7.69
CA LYS A 58 -10.68 0.58 -8.32
C LYS A 58 -9.34 0.26 -7.67
N CYS A 59 -9.12 -1.00 -7.31
CA CYS A 59 -7.92 -1.43 -6.59
C CYS A 59 -7.00 -2.27 -7.46
N VAL A 60 -5.70 -2.00 -7.35
CA VAL A 60 -4.62 -2.85 -7.87
C VAL A 60 -4.02 -3.62 -6.70
N PHE A 61 -3.99 -4.93 -6.82
CA PHE A 61 -3.45 -5.82 -5.81
C PHE A 61 -2.34 -6.71 -6.38
N PRO A 62 -1.08 -6.25 -6.39
CA PRO A 62 0.07 -7.11 -6.62
C PRO A 62 0.13 -8.14 -5.50
N ILE A 63 -0.37 -9.36 -5.79
CA ILE A 63 -0.63 -10.33 -4.74
C ILE A 63 0.66 -10.97 -4.25
N HIS A 64 0.86 -10.98 -2.94
CA HIS A 64 1.99 -11.69 -2.34
C HIS A 64 1.82 -13.21 -2.49
N PRO A 65 2.91 -13.98 -2.73
CA PRO A 65 2.83 -15.44 -2.92
C PRO A 65 2.11 -16.20 -1.80
N ARG A 66 2.29 -15.78 -0.53
CA ARG A 66 1.59 -16.37 0.61
C ARG A 66 0.07 -16.20 0.50
N THR A 67 -0.39 -14.99 0.21
CA THR A 67 -1.82 -14.67 0.08
C THR A 67 -2.43 -15.44 -1.08
N ARG A 68 -1.75 -15.48 -2.23
CA ARG A 68 -2.16 -16.29 -3.39
C ARG A 68 -2.27 -17.77 -3.05
N SER A 69 -1.25 -18.32 -2.39
CA SER A 69 -1.24 -19.74 -1.99
C SER A 69 -2.42 -20.07 -1.09
N ASN A 70 -2.73 -19.23 -0.11
CA ASN A 70 -3.85 -19.43 0.81
C ASN A 70 -5.20 -19.28 0.11
N LEU A 71 -5.38 -18.28 -0.76
CA LEU A 71 -6.59 -18.16 -1.58
C LEU A 71 -6.81 -19.39 -2.46
N SER A 72 -5.76 -19.92 -3.09
CA SER A 72 -5.82 -21.12 -3.92
C SER A 72 -6.14 -22.35 -3.08
N LYS A 73 -5.48 -22.53 -1.93
CA LYS A 73 -5.71 -23.64 -0.98
C LYS A 73 -7.17 -23.68 -0.49
N PHE A 74 -7.79 -22.51 -0.31
CA PHE A 74 -9.18 -22.41 0.16
C PHE A 74 -10.20 -22.37 -0.97
N GLY A 75 -9.78 -22.48 -2.24
CA GLY A 75 -10.66 -22.45 -3.42
C GLY A 75 -11.29 -21.08 -3.71
N LEU A 76 -10.63 -20.02 -3.27
CA LEU A 76 -11.17 -18.64 -3.32
C LEU A 76 -10.51 -17.77 -4.41
N TYR A 77 -9.38 -18.18 -4.98
CA TYR A 77 -8.58 -17.34 -5.88
C TYR A 77 -9.37 -16.89 -7.10
N ASP A 78 -10.06 -17.79 -7.79
CA ASP A 78 -10.81 -17.46 -9.00
C ASP A 78 -12.02 -16.57 -8.72
N LYS A 79 -12.67 -16.72 -7.54
CA LYS A 79 -13.75 -15.82 -7.09
C LYS A 79 -13.27 -14.37 -7.11
N TYR A 80 -12.14 -14.08 -6.45
CA TYR A 80 -11.67 -12.70 -6.31
C TYR A 80 -10.97 -12.17 -7.57
N ARG A 81 -10.30 -13.05 -8.32
CA ARG A 81 -9.66 -12.69 -9.59
C ARG A 81 -10.67 -12.27 -10.66
N SER A 82 -11.92 -12.74 -10.60
CA SER A 82 -12.98 -12.39 -11.55
C SER A 82 -13.62 -11.02 -11.31
N ILE A 83 -13.23 -10.31 -10.24
CA ILE A 83 -13.81 -9.00 -9.90
C ILE A 83 -13.09 -7.90 -10.72
N ASP A 84 -13.79 -7.26 -11.63
CA ASP A 84 -13.23 -6.24 -12.54
C ASP A 84 -12.66 -5.01 -11.83
N SER A 85 -13.22 -4.64 -10.68
CA SER A 85 -12.78 -3.48 -9.89
C SER A 85 -11.60 -3.78 -8.97
N LEU A 86 -11.27 -5.07 -8.72
CA LEU A 86 -10.15 -5.54 -7.91
C LEU A 86 -9.15 -6.28 -8.79
N ILE A 87 -8.16 -5.57 -9.31
CA ILE A 87 -7.21 -6.08 -10.29
C ILE A 87 -6.08 -6.80 -9.57
N ILE A 88 -6.18 -8.13 -9.49
CA ILE A 88 -5.12 -8.96 -8.92
C ILE A 88 -4.05 -9.20 -9.99
N THR A 89 -2.79 -8.85 -9.67
CA THR A 89 -1.63 -9.04 -10.54
C THR A 89 -0.60 -9.98 -9.90
N GLU A 90 0.36 -10.44 -10.67
CA GLU A 90 1.54 -11.10 -10.13
C GLU A 90 2.35 -10.12 -9.26
N PRO A 91 3.21 -10.63 -8.36
CA PRO A 91 4.13 -9.79 -7.60
C PRO A 91 4.99 -8.92 -8.51
N LEU A 92 5.28 -7.70 -8.08
CA LEU A 92 6.05 -6.73 -8.84
C LEU A 92 7.45 -6.56 -8.26
N GLY A 93 8.40 -6.15 -9.11
CA GLY A 93 9.70 -5.66 -8.65
C GLY A 93 9.57 -4.38 -7.83
N TYR A 94 10.58 -4.09 -7.00
CA TYR A 94 10.56 -2.96 -6.06
C TYR A 94 10.29 -1.61 -6.77
N VAL A 95 10.97 -1.34 -7.88
CA VAL A 95 10.85 -0.07 -8.61
C VAL A 95 9.44 0.13 -9.15
N ASP A 96 8.84 -0.93 -9.74
CA ASP A 96 7.48 -0.88 -10.26
C ASP A 96 6.45 -0.70 -9.15
N PHE A 97 6.66 -1.39 -8.03
CA PHE A 97 5.80 -1.25 -6.86
C PHE A 97 5.86 0.17 -6.28
N MET A 98 7.05 0.79 -6.20
CA MET A 98 7.23 2.18 -5.78
C MET A 98 6.56 3.17 -6.73
N CYS A 99 6.58 2.91 -8.05
CA CYS A 99 5.83 3.72 -9.02
C CYS A 99 4.33 3.64 -8.75
N LEU A 100 3.80 2.42 -8.51
CA LEU A 100 2.38 2.26 -8.17
C LEU A 100 2.01 2.97 -6.86
N GLN A 101 2.86 2.89 -5.83
CA GLN A 101 2.62 3.61 -4.58
C GLN A 101 2.52 5.12 -4.79
N LYS A 102 3.51 5.70 -5.47
CA LYS A 102 3.58 7.15 -5.73
C LYS A 102 2.34 7.69 -6.46
N ASN A 103 1.79 6.90 -7.38
CA ASN A 103 0.68 7.32 -8.26
C ASN A 103 -0.69 6.86 -7.76
N SER A 104 -0.75 6.10 -6.67
CA SER A 104 -2.02 5.66 -6.07
C SER A 104 -2.76 6.80 -5.38
N LYS A 105 -4.09 6.65 -5.26
CA LYS A 105 -4.97 7.54 -4.51
C LYS A 105 -4.92 7.25 -3.01
N LEU A 106 -4.79 5.98 -2.67
CA LEU A 106 -4.65 5.47 -1.31
C LEU A 106 -3.93 4.12 -1.33
N ILE A 107 -3.38 3.73 -0.19
CA ILE A 107 -2.74 2.44 0.01
C ILE A 107 -3.44 1.71 1.16
N ILE A 108 -3.68 0.40 0.99
CA ILE A 108 -4.16 -0.49 2.05
C ILE A 108 -3.10 -1.57 2.22
N THR A 109 -2.53 -1.68 3.42
CA THR A 109 -1.36 -2.51 3.65
C THR A 109 -1.29 -3.12 5.06
N ASP A 110 -0.50 -4.17 5.20
CA ASP A 110 -0.01 -4.68 6.50
C ASP A 110 1.52 -4.63 6.60
N SER A 111 2.18 -3.98 5.63
CA SER A 111 3.64 -3.87 5.55
C SER A 111 4.17 -2.64 6.29
N GLY A 112 5.21 -2.82 7.14
CA GLY A 112 5.88 -1.70 7.82
C GLY A 112 6.61 -0.76 6.87
N GLY A 113 7.31 -1.28 5.85
CA GLY A 113 8.02 -0.46 4.86
C GLY A 113 7.08 0.42 4.05
N VAL A 114 5.93 -0.11 3.65
CA VAL A 114 4.93 0.62 2.88
C VAL A 114 4.35 1.81 3.66
N GLN A 115 4.25 1.73 4.99
CA GLN A 115 3.83 2.84 5.84
C GLN A 115 4.81 4.03 5.74
N GLU A 116 6.11 3.74 5.68
CA GLU A 116 7.15 4.76 5.51
C GLU A 116 7.13 5.35 4.11
N GLU A 117 7.07 4.49 3.10
CA GLU A 117 7.05 4.88 1.68
C GLU A 117 5.81 5.71 1.33
N SER A 118 4.63 5.33 1.81
CA SER A 118 3.38 6.09 1.61
C SER A 118 3.45 7.49 2.23
N SER A 119 3.99 7.58 3.45
CA SER A 119 4.18 8.86 4.13
C SER A 119 5.17 9.75 3.37
N PHE A 120 6.24 9.18 2.82
CA PHE A 120 7.20 9.91 1.98
C PHE A 120 6.56 10.45 0.68
N PHE A 121 5.65 9.69 0.07
CA PHE A 121 4.93 10.11 -1.13
C PHE A 121 3.71 10.99 -0.86
N ASN A 122 3.34 11.21 0.40
CA ASN A 122 2.10 11.88 0.80
C ASN A 122 0.85 11.16 0.26
N VAL A 123 0.87 9.84 0.28
CA VAL A 123 -0.28 9.02 -0.09
C VAL A 123 -0.95 8.52 1.18
N PRO A 124 -2.27 8.72 1.35
CA PRO A 124 -3.01 8.17 2.48
C PRO A 124 -2.82 6.66 2.57
N CYS A 125 -2.57 6.15 3.77
CA CYS A 125 -2.30 4.74 4.01
C CYS A 125 -3.18 4.20 5.13
N LEU A 126 -3.90 3.11 4.87
CA LEU A 126 -4.62 2.35 5.88
C LEU A 126 -3.83 1.09 6.22
N THR A 127 -3.42 0.94 7.47
CA THR A 127 -2.64 -0.20 7.93
C THR A 127 -3.51 -1.19 8.70
N LEU A 128 -3.64 -2.41 8.15
CA LEU A 128 -4.41 -3.53 8.73
C LEU A 128 -3.58 -4.27 9.77
N ARG A 129 -3.32 -3.61 10.89
CA ARG A 129 -2.55 -4.15 12.04
C ARG A 129 -3.05 -3.55 13.34
N GLU A 130 -2.91 -4.31 14.43
CA GLU A 130 -3.19 -3.83 15.79
C GLU A 130 -2.10 -2.90 16.33
N ASN A 131 -0.88 -3.02 15.83
CA ASN A 131 0.27 -2.21 16.23
C ASN A 131 1.21 -1.93 15.06
N THR A 132 2.13 -1.00 15.26
CA THR A 132 3.17 -0.69 14.28
C THR A 132 4.51 -0.38 14.95
N GLU A 133 5.59 -0.76 14.29
CA GLU A 133 6.96 -0.36 14.63
C GLU A 133 7.31 1.02 14.04
N ARG A 134 6.36 1.68 13.39
CA ARG A 134 6.53 2.96 12.70
C ARG A 134 5.58 4.05 13.21
N PRO A 135 5.54 4.33 14.54
CA PRO A 135 4.55 5.25 15.13
C PRO A 135 4.62 6.66 14.55
N ILE A 136 5.79 7.07 14.05
CA ILE A 136 5.96 8.39 13.44
C ILE A 136 5.11 8.57 12.16
N THR A 137 4.84 7.49 11.43
CA THR A 137 4.01 7.52 10.22
C THR A 137 2.54 7.78 10.52
N ILE A 138 2.10 7.43 11.75
CA ILE A 138 0.75 7.72 12.23
C ILE A 138 0.67 9.15 12.75
N LYS A 139 1.67 9.56 13.56
CA LYS A 139 1.64 10.84 14.26
C LYS A 139 1.82 12.03 13.32
N ASP A 140 2.82 11.95 12.44
CA ASP A 140 3.27 13.05 11.59
C ASP A 140 3.27 12.67 10.09
N GLY A 141 2.89 11.43 9.76
CA GLY A 141 2.79 10.91 8.40
C GLY A 141 1.37 10.85 7.87
N THR A 142 1.14 9.94 6.92
CA THR A 142 -0.14 9.76 6.23
C THR A 142 -0.83 8.44 6.57
N ASN A 143 -0.33 7.72 7.58
CA ASN A 143 -0.78 6.39 7.93
C ASN A 143 -1.84 6.42 9.03
N LEU A 144 -2.90 5.63 8.84
CA LEU A 144 -3.91 5.35 9.84
C LEU A 144 -3.89 3.86 10.18
N LEU A 145 -3.68 3.54 11.46
CA LEU A 145 -3.73 2.17 11.97
C LEU A 145 -5.19 1.81 12.27
N ILE A 146 -5.74 0.82 11.56
CA ILE A 146 -7.17 0.48 11.63
C ILE A 146 -7.45 -0.91 12.20
N GLY A 147 -6.40 -1.60 12.69
CA GLY A 147 -6.55 -2.94 13.28
C GLY A 147 -6.94 -4.00 12.25
N THR A 148 -7.67 -4.99 12.73
CA THR A 148 -8.18 -6.12 11.95
C THR A 148 -9.70 -6.10 11.81
N ASN A 149 -10.35 -4.95 12.07
CA ASN A 149 -11.78 -4.77 11.83
C ASN A 149 -12.03 -4.47 10.35
N TYR A 150 -12.06 -5.53 9.54
CA TYR A 150 -12.17 -5.41 8.08
C TYR A 150 -13.49 -4.78 7.63
N ALA A 151 -14.57 -4.92 8.39
CA ALA A 151 -15.88 -4.35 8.07
C ALA A 151 -15.85 -2.81 8.03
N GLU A 152 -14.96 -2.17 8.78
CA GLU A 152 -14.84 -0.72 8.84
C GLU A 152 -13.96 -0.12 7.73
N ILE A 153 -13.22 -0.93 6.97
CA ILE A 153 -12.29 -0.43 5.93
C ILE A 153 -13.04 0.45 4.91
N TYR A 154 -14.23 0.05 4.51
CA TYR A 154 -15.07 0.81 3.58
C TYR A 154 -15.37 2.22 4.12
N ASN A 155 -15.73 2.32 5.39
CA ASN A 155 -16.03 3.59 6.04
C ASN A 155 -14.79 4.48 6.14
N TYR A 156 -13.62 3.91 6.45
CA TYR A 156 -12.35 4.63 6.44
C TYR A 156 -12.04 5.18 5.05
N VAL A 157 -12.14 4.37 4.00
CA VAL A 157 -11.86 4.80 2.61
C VAL A 157 -12.82 5.90 2.16
N LYS A 158 -14.10 5.81 2.54
CA LYS A 158 -15.11 6.81 2.20
C LYS A 158 -14.84 8.18 2.82
N ASN A 159 -14.27 8.19 4.04
CA ASN A 159 -14.09 9.40 4.84
C ASN A 159 -12.63 9.88 4.91
N ILE A 160 -11.68 9.20 4.25
CA ILE A 160 -10.26 9.54 4.31
C ILE A 160 -9.97 10.91 3.66
N ASP A 161 -9.08 11.68 4.29
CA ASP A 161 -8.56 12.90 3.67
C ASP A 161 -7.50 12.57 2.61
N TYR A 162 -7.88 12.67 1.35
CA TYR A 162 -6.99 12.42 0.22
C TYR A 162 -5.93 13.52 0.01
N ASN A 163 -6.01 14.62 0.75
CA ASN A 163 -5.05 15.73 0.67
C ASN A 163 -4.06 15.76 1.85
N ILE A 164 -4.09 14.73 2.70
CA ILE A 164 -3.18 14.61 3.85
C ILE A 164 -1.73 14.75 3.40
N LYS A 165 -0.92 15.45 4.19
CA LYS A 165 0.51 15.62 3.95
C LYS A 165 1.31 15.14 5.14
N SER A 166 2.39 14.44 4.87
CA SER A 166 3.38 14.07 5.87
C SER A 166 4.18 15.29 6.30
N ASN A 167 4.38 15.44 7.61
CA ASN A 167 5.21 16.47 8.23
C ASN A 167 6.33 15.84 9.07
N ILE A 168 6.79 14.66 8.69
CA ILE A 168 7.86 13.95 9.41
C ILE A 168 9.17 14.71 9.21
N LYS A 169 9.73 15.21 10.31
CA LYS A 169 10.99 15.95 10.32
C LYS A 169 12.13 15.10 9.77
N LEU A 170 13.03 15.72 9.02
CA LEU A 170 14.24 15.11 8.44
C LEU A 170 13.99 14.05 7.36
N TRP A 171 12.75 13.85 6.91
CA TRP A 171 12.45 12.96 5.77
C TRP A 171 12.55 13.69 4.43
N ASP A 172 13.67 14.36 4.21
CA ASP A 172 13.96 15.20 3.05
C ASP A 172 14.95 14.57 2.05
N GLY A 173 15.38 13.32 2.31
CA GLY A 173 16.34 12.60 1.49
C GLY A 173 17.81 13.01 1.73
N CYS A 174 18.12 13.83 2.75
CA CYS A 174 19.45 14.33 3.05
C CYS A 174 20.11 13.64 4.25
N SER A 175 19.59 12.54 4.75
CA SER A 175 20.12 11.85 5.94
C SER A 175 21.56 11.40 5.77
N SER A 176 21.94 10.85 4.61
CA SER A 176 23.32 10.44 4.32
C SER A 176 24.31 11.61 4.41
N ASN A 177 23.93 12.78 3.90
CA ASN A 177 24.79 13.99 3.97
C ASN A 177 25.01 14.42 5.42
N ARG A 178 23.97 14.42 6.24
CA ARG A 178 24.08 14.73 7.68
C ARG A 178 24.98 13.74 8.41
N ILE A 179 24.82 12.44 8.15
CA ILE A 179 25.66 11.38 8.74
C ILE A 179 27.12 11.62 8.37
N VAL A 180 27.44 11.85 7.11
CA VAL A 180 28.81 12.12 6.65
C VAL A 180 29.41 13.36 7.34
N GLN A 181 28.62 14.44 7.48
CA GLN A 181 29.07 15.65 8.18
C GLN A 181 29.38 15.38 9.65
N ILE A 182 28.49 14.66 10.35
CA ILE A 182 28.74 14.30 11.76
C ILE A 182 29.97 13.41 11.89
N LEU A 183 30.11 12.39 11.03
CA LEU A 183 31.30 11.51 11.07
C LEU A 183 32.60 12.27 10.85
N LYS A 184 32.63 13.25 9.93
CA LYS A 184 33.78 14.11 9.73
C LYS A 184 34.16 14.92 10.98
N GLN A 185 33.17 15.42 11.72
CA GLN A 185 33.40 16.19 12.95
C GLN A 185 33.89 15.31 14.13
N VAL A 186 33.54 14.03 14.13
CA VAL A 186 33.90 13.11 15.22
C VAL A 186 35.25 12.42 14.96
N LEU A 187 35.59 12.19 13.69
CA LEU A 187 36.76 11.41 13.30
C LEU A 187 38.00 12.26 12.94
N TYR A 188 37.81 13.56 12.68
CA TYR A 188 38.83 14.52 12.29
C TYR A 188 38.75 15.80 13.15
#